data_aba662921bc01de5870cdeaca185069f
#
_entry.id   aba662921bc01de5870cdeaca185069f
#
_cell.length_a   1.000
_cell.length_b   1.000
_cell.length_c   1.000
_cell.angle_alpha   90.00
_cell.angle_beta   90.00
_cell.angle_gamma   90.00
#
_symmetry.space_group_name_H-M   'P 1'
#
loop_
_entity.id
_entity.type
_entity.pdbx_description
1 polymer ?
#
loop_
_entity_poly.entity_id
_entity_poly.type
_entity_poly.pdbx_seq_one_letter_code
_entity_poly.pdbx_strand_id
1 'polypeptide(L)'
;NSNNIIDTYNTFGIEAARTVFIKELHTVLKEVAPLDVRHVSVLVDRLVQNGTLSQANSTGMDDFENGPLAKASFEKVLHHLHSSSLTGSIDTLDGISSNIMVGQIAPCGTGTVHVSIDEKAKLYMIRNEYPGGSKKLTSNWRGAARAPMIHFDID
;
A
#
# COMPACT_ATOMS: atom_id res chain seq x y z
N ASN A 1 3.36 12.60 -34.51
CA ASN A 1 3.15 12.29 -33.08
C ASN A 1 2.21 13.34 -32.50
N SER A 2 1.06 12.89 -32.02
CA SER A 2 0.14 13.73 -31.27
C SER A 2 0.50 13.71 -29.78
N ASN A 3 0.43 14.85 -29.12
CA ASN A 3 0.51 14.95 -27.66
C ASN A 3 -0.89 14.85 -27.01
N ASN A 4 -1.94 14.71 -27.83
CA ASN A 4 -3.30 14.52 -27.34
C ASN A 4 -3.48 13.06 -26.88
N ILE A 5 -3.71 12.88 -25.59
CA ILE A 5 -3.86 11.58 -24.94
C ILE A 5 -5.14 10.87 -25.44
N ILE A 6 -6.23 11.62 -25.61
CA ILE A 6 -7.53 11.09 -26.05
C ILE A 6 -7.46 10.57 -27.50
N ASP A 7 -6.82 11.32 -28.39
CA ASP A 7 -6.65 10.89 -29.79
C ASP A 7 -5.77 9.65 -29.87
N THR A 8 -4.74 9.59 -29.04
CA THR A 8 -3.85 8.43 -28.96
C THR A 8 -4.61 7.21 -28.42
N TYR A 9 -5.45 7.41 -27.41
CA TYR A 9 -6.29 6.35 -26.84
C TYR A 9 -7.26 5.78 -27.90
N ASN A 10 -7.95 6.65 -28.62
CA ASN A 10 -8.91 6.24 -29.62
C ASN A 10 -8.29 5.54 -30.84
N THR A 11 -7.02 5.88 -31.16
CA THR A 11 -6.35 5.36 -32.36
C THR A 11 -5.51 4.11 -32.05
N PHE A 12 -4.77 4.12 -30.95
CA PHE A 12 -3.77 3.10 -30.63
C PHE A 12 -4.06 2.32 -29.34
N GLY A 13 -5.10 2.69 -28.61
CA GLY A 13 -5.49 2.03 -27.39
C GLY A 13 -4.83 2.59 -26.11
N ILE A 14 -5.13 1.95 -24.97
CA ILE A 14 -4.81 2.45 -23.64
C ILE A 14 -3.30 2.46 -23.35
N GLU A 15 -2.55 1.47 -23.80
CA GLU A 15 -1.09 1.39 -23.54
C GLU A 15 -0.31 2.49 -24.25
N ALA A 16 -0.73 2.85 -25.46
CA ALA A 16 -0.14 3.96 -26.18
C ALA A 16 -0.48 5.30 -25.50
N ALA A 17 -1.74 5.46 -25.08
CA ALA A 17 -2.18 6.63 -24.32
C ALA A 17 -1.43 6.75 -23.00
N ARG A 18 -1.23 5.64 -22.26
CA ARG A 18 -0.42 5.57 -21.04
C ARG A 18 1.00 6.13 -21.27
N THR A 19 1.66 5.68 -22.32
CA THR A 19 3.02 6.10 -22.64
C THR A 19 3.11 7.60 -22.94
N VAL A 20 2.16 8.12 -23.71
CA VAL A 20 2.08 9.56 -24.00
C VAL A 20 1.75 10.34 -22.72
N PHE A 21 0.81 9.85 -21.91
CA PHE A 21 0.43 10.50 -20.65
C PHE A 21 1.61 10.64 -19.69
N ILE A 22 2.38 9.56 -19.47
CA ILE A 22 3.58 9.60 -18.63
C ILE A 22 4.56 10.66 -19.14
N LYS A 23 4.81 10.68 -20.45
CA LYS A 23 5.74 11.62 -21.07
C LYS A 23 5.32 13.07 -20.90
N GLU A 24 4.08 13.38 -21.24
CA GLU A 24 3.56 14.76 -21.18
C GLU A 24 3.46 15.24 -19.72
N LEU A 25 2.94 14.41 -18.82
CA LEU A 25 2.83 14.72 -17.40
C LEU A 25 4.21 14.90 -16.75
N HIS A 26 5.18 14.04 -17.05
CA HIS A 26 6.54 14.17 -16.56
C HIS A 26 7.22 15.45 -17.06
N THR A 27 6.96 15.84 -18.30
CA THR A 27 7.52 17.08 -18.88
C THR A 27 7.02 18.30 -18.12
N VAL A 28 5.73 18.36 -17.82
CA VAL A 28 5.12 19.47 -17.07
C VAL A 28 5.58 19.48 -15.60
N LEU A 29 5.57 18.33 -14.95
CA LEU A 29 5.95 18.24 -13.53
C LEU A 29 7.43 18.52 -13.30
N LYS A 30 8.31 18.16 -14.23
CA LYS A 30 9.75 18.41 -14.14
C LYS A 30 10.09 19.91 -14.10
N GLU A 31 9.26 20.76 -14.69
CA GLU A 31 9.44 22.21 -14.63
C GLU A 31 9.14 22.77 -13.23
N VAL A 32 8.27 22.10 -12.47
CA VAL A 32 7.87 22.53 -11.12
C VAL A 32 8.75 21.90 -10.05
N ALA A 33 9.06 20.62 -10.17
CA ALA A 33 9.86 19.88 -9.21
C ALA A 33 10.65 18.74 -9.89
N PRO A 34 11.87 18.42 -9.43
CA PRO A 34 12.67 17.32 -9.96
C PRO A 34 12.08 15.98 -9.48
N LEU A 35 11.01 15.51 -10.11
CA LEU A 35 10.36 14.24 -9.82
C LEU A 35 10.95 13.12 -10.68
N ASP A 36 11.16 11.95 -10.05
CA ASP A 36 11.52 10.73 -10.79
C ASP A 36 10.31 10.23 -11.59
N VAL A 37 10.56 9.77 -12.81
CA VAL A 37 9.53 9.27 -13.73
C VAL A 37 8.71 8.12 -13.14
N ARG A 38 9.27 7.36 -12.19
CA ARG A 38 8.58 6.26 -11.51
C ARG A 38 7.37 6.71 -10.72
N HIS A 39 7.42 7.88 -10.09
CA HIS A 39 6.27 8.45 -9.38
C HIS A 39 5.14 8.80 -10.35
N VAL A 40 5.50 9.39 -11.49
CA VAL A 40 4.54 9.72 -12.56
C VAL A 40 3.94 8.46 -13.16
N SER A 41 4.76 7.43 -13.38
CA SER A 41 4.31 6.14 -13.90
C SER A 41 3.25 5.50 -13.00
N VAL A 42 3.48 5.42 -11.69
CA VAL A 42 2.52 4.85 -10.73
C VAL A 42 1.20 5.63 -10.72
N LEU A 43 1.27 6.96 -10.78
CA LEU A 43 0.06 7.79 -10.85
C LEU A 43 -0.74 7.52 -12.13
N VAL A 44 -0.06 7.51 -13.29
CA VAL A 44 -0.73 7.25 -14.58
C VAL A 44 -1.27 5.82 -14.62
N ASP A 45 -0.54 4.83 -14.10
CA ASP A 45 -0.99 3.44 -14.02
C ASP A 45 -2.31 3.33 -13.26
N ARG A 46 -2.44 4.09 -12.18
CA ARG A 46 -3.71 4.15 -11.44
C ARG A 46 -4.84 4.75 -12.26
N LEU A 47 -4.57 5.82 -13.02
CA LEU A 47 -5.57 6.50 -13.84
C LEU A 47 -6.05 5.69 -15.04
N VAL A 48 -5.24 4.77 -15.55
CA VAL A 48 -5.57 3.92 -16.72
C VAL A 48 -5.92 2.47 -16.34
N GLN A 49 -5.90 2.13 -15.06
CA GLN A 49 -6.07 0.78 -14.53
C GLN A 49 -7.33 0.06 -15.07
N ASN A 50 -8.43 0.79 -15.21
CA ASN A 50 -9.71 0.23 -15.66
C ASN A 50 -9.80 0.05 -17.18
N GLY A 51 -8.72 0.29 -17.93
CA GLY A 51 -8.72 0.27 -19.39
C GLY A 51 -9.32 1.52 -20.03
N THR A 52 -9.72 2.49 -19.22
CA THR A 52 -10.24 3.80 -19.62
C THR A 52 -9.44 4.92 -18.97
N LEU A 53 -9.50 6.12 -19.55
CA LEU A 53 -8.85 7.28 -18.96
C LEU A 53 -9.73 7.83 -17.83
N SER A 54 -9.34 7.59 -16.59
CA SER A 54 -10.03 8.12 -15.42
C SER A 54 -9.51 9.51 -15.05
N GLN A 55 -10.34 10.30 -14.40
CA GLN A 55 -10.00 11.65 -13.95
C GLN A 55 -9.35 11.62 -12.58
N ALA A 56 -8.36 12.48 -12.36
CA ALA A 56 -7.70 12.64 -11.05
C ALA A 56 -8.48 13.62 -10.14
N ASN A 57 -9.76 13.35 -9.90
CA ASN A 57 -10.66 14.15 -9.06
C ASN A 57 -11.59 13.25 -8.25
N SER A 58 -12.48 13.85 -7.44
CA SER A 58 -13.46 13.11 -6.63
C SER A 58 -14.39 12.25 -7.47
N THR A 59 -14.76 12.69 -8.67
CA THR A 59 -15.62 11.91 -9.58
C THR A 59 -14.87 10.68 -10.11
N GLY A 60 -13.60 10.82 -10.51
CA GLY A 60 -12.80 9.68 -10.95
C GLY A 60 -12.51 8.69 -9.81
N MET A 61 -12.49 9.14 -8.55
CA MET A 61 -12.37 8.23 -7.41
C MET A 61 -13.61 7.34 -7.22
N ASP A 62 -14.78 7.77 -7.66
CA ASP A 62 -16.00 6.96 -7.60
C ASP A 62 -15.95 5.77 -8.56
N ASP A 63 -15.21 5.90 -9.66
CA ASP A 63 -15.04 4.84 -10.67
C ASP A 63 -14.09 3.72 -10.19
N PHE A 64 -13.32 3.95 -9.13
CA PHE A 64 -12.46 2.94 -8.56
C PHE A 64 -13.16 2.16 -7.45
N GLU A 65 -12.86 0.87 -7.35
CA GLU A 65 -13.28 0.01 -6.24
C GLU A 65 -12.51 0.36 -4.96
N ASN A 66 -12.75 1.55 -4.43
CA ASN A 66 -12.20 1.98 -3.16
C ASN A 66 -13.26 1.84 -2.08
N GLY A 67 -12.82 1.53 -0.86
CA GLY A 67 -13.70 1.52 0.31
C GLY A 67 -14.31 2.90 0.60
N PRO A 68 -15.47 2.94 1.26
CA PRO A 68 -16.16 4.19 1.58
C PRO A 68 -15.33 5.18 2.40
N LEU A 69 -14.47 4.70 3.28
CA LEU A 69 -13.58 5.55 4.08
C LEU A 69 -12.52 6.23 3.22
N ALA A 70 -11.94 5.49 2.26
CA ALA A 70 -10.96 6.06 1.34
C ALA A 70 -11.59 7.17 0.46
N LYS A 71 -12.80 6.96 -0.04
CA LYS A 71 -13.55 7.99 -0.78
C LYS A 71 -13.87 9.20 0.09
N ALA A 72 -14.34 8.97 1.31
CA ALA A 72 -14.63 10.03 2.25
C ALA A 72 -13.40 10.84 2.70
N SER A 73 -12.21 10.25 2.69
CA SER A 73 -10.98 10.94 3.09
C SER A 73 -10.53 12.02 2.10
N PHE A 74 -10.96 11.93 0.86
CA PHE A 74 -10.54 12.86 -0.20
C PHE A 74 -11.43 14.10 -0.27
N GLU A 75 -12.71 13.93 -0.63
CA GLU A 75 -13.69 15.02 -0.74
C GLU A 75 -15.10 14.50 -0.48
N LYS A 76 -16.06 15.39 -0.31
CA LYS A 76 -17.51 15.10 -0.20
C LYS A 76 -17.84 14.03 0.87
N VAL A 77 -17.22 14.15 2.03
CA VAL A 77 -17.31 13.18 3.15
C VAL A 77 -18.75 12.74 3.44
N LEU A 78 -19.65 13.71 3.65
CA LEU A 78 -21.06 13.43 3.97
C LEU A 78 -21.77 12.66 2.86
N HIS A 79 -21.50 12.99 1.60
CA HIS A 79 -22.10 12.31 0.45
C HIS A 79 -21.69 10.83 0.41
N HIS A 80 -20.40 10.54 0.55
CA HIS A 80 -19.89 9.16 0.52
C HIS A 80 -20.37 8.35 1.72
N LEU A 81 -20.34 8.90 2.92
CA LEU A 81 -20.83 8.21 4.12
C LEU A 81 -22.34 7.97 4.06
N HIS A 82 -23.13 8.95 3.60
CA HIS A 82 -24.57 8.81 3.44
C HIS A 82 -24.91 7.72 2.40
N SER A 83 -24.27 7.76 1.22
CA SER A 83 -24.44 6.74 0.19
C SER A 83 -24.07 5.34 0.70
N SER A 84 -22.95 5.21 1.38
CA SER A 84 -22.49 3.93 1.94
C SER A 84 -23.42 3.41 3.04
N SER A 85 -23.99 4.31 3.86
CA SER A 85 -24.99 3.94 4.86
C SER A 85 -26.29 3.43 4.24
N LEU A 86 -26.72 4.02 3.13
CA LEU A 86 -27.92 3.57 2.40
C LEU A 86 -27.72 2.23 1.69
N THR A 87 -26.53 2.00 1.14
CA THR A 87 -26.21 0.76 0.43
C THR A 87 -25.73 -0.37 1.35
N GLY A 88 -25.41 -0.06 2.60
CA GLY A 88 -24.81 -1.03 3.53
C GLY A 88 -23.43 -1.50 3.10
N SER A 89 -22.68 -0.65 2.39
CA SER A 89 -21.35 -1.01 1.90
C SER A 89 -20.35 -1.18 3.05
N ILE A 90 -19.49 -2.19 2.93
CA ILE A 90 -18.48 -2.52 3.93
C ILE A 90 -17.12 -2.05 3.42
N ASP A 91 -16.31 -1.44 4.29
CA ASP A 91 -14.90 -1.13 3.99
C ASP A 91 -14.04 -2.30 4.47
N THR A 92 -13.27 -2.89 3.55
CA THR A 92 -12.37 -4.02 3.84
C THR A 92 -11.08 -3.61 4.53
N LEU A 93 -10.82 -2.30 4.63
CA LEU A 93 -9.61 -1.73 5.22
C LEU A 93 -8.30 -2.13 4.52
N ASP A 94 -8.36 -2.42 3.24
CA ASP A 94 -7.17 -2.77 2.45
C ASP A 94 -6.31 -1.56 2.09
N GLY A 95 -6.91 -0.37 2.10
CA GLY A 95 -6.26 0.90 1.75
C GLY A 95 -5.48 1.54 2.90
N ILE A 96 -4.49 2.36 2.57
CA ILE A 96 -3.70 3.10 3.56
C ILE A 96 -4.57 4.12 4.30
N SER A 97 -5.35 4.95 3.58
CA SER A 97 -6.19 6.01 4.15
C SER A 97 -7.23 5.46 5.13
N SER A 98 -7.91 4.38 4.77
CA SER A 98 -8.91 3.72 5.62
C SER A 98 -8.30 3.25 6.94
N ASN A 99 -7.13 2.61 6.89
CA ASN A 99 -6.42 2.15 8.08
C ASN A 99 -5.96 3.29 8.99
N ILE A 100 -5.44 4.38 8.41
CA ILE A 100 -5.04 5.57 9.19
C ILE A 100 -6.24 6.17 9.91
N MET A 101 -7.39 6.28 9.24
CA MET A 101 -8.62 6.82 9.86
C MET A 101 -9.10 5.98 11.03
N VAL A 102 -8.96 4.67 10.99
CA VAL A 102 -9.34 3.73 12.06
C VAL A 102 -8.26 3.56 13.12
N GLY A 103 -7.04 4.06 12.86
CA GLY A 103 -5.90 3.95 13.78
C GLY A 103 -5.19 2.61 13.73
N GLN A 104 -5.26 1.90 12.60
CA GLN A 104 -4.59 0.64 12.35
C GLN A 104 -3.36 0.83 11.46
N ILE A 105 -2.46 -0.14 11.52
CA ILE A 105 -1.32 -0.21 10.58
C ILE A 105 -1.85 -0.70 9.24
N ALA A 106 -1.52 0.01 8.16
CA ALA A 106 -1.93 -0.41 6.82
C ALA A 106 -1.28 -1.76 6.45
N PRO A 107 -2.03 -2.68 5.81
CA PRO A 107 -1.54 -4.00 5.41
C PRO A 107 -0.64 -3.92 4.17
N CYS A 108 0.39 -3.06 4.22
CA CYS A 108 1.36 -2.90 3.14
C CYS A 108 2.76 -2.66 3.70
N GLY A 109 3.78 -3.07 2.98
CA GLY A 109 5.16 -2.95 3.42
C GLY A 109 5.41 -3.68 4.75
N THR A 110 5.85 -2.98 5.78
CA THR A 110 6.12 -3.55 7.12
C THR A 110 4.86 -4.11 7.80
N GLY A 111 3.68 -3.60 7.46
CA GLY A 111 2.40 -4.05 8.02
C GLY A 111 1.88 -5.38 7.47
N THR A 112 2.48 -5.90 6.39
CA THR A 112 2.12 -7.22 5.82
C THR A 112 2.72 -8.39 6.57
N VAL A 113 3.71 -8.14 7.43
CA VAL A 113 4.44 -9.20 8.13
C VAL A 113 4.23 -9.06 9.63
N HIS A 114 3.67 -10.07 10.24
CA HIS A 114 3.55 -10.18 11.69
C HIS A 114 4.71 -11.01 12.23
N VAL A 115 5.59 -10.37 13.03
CA VAL A 115 6.72 -11.04 13.66
C VAL A 115 6.37 -11.38 15.10
N SER A 116 6.30 -12.65 15.43
CA SER A 116 6.06 -13.13 16.78
C SER A 116 7.18 -14.06 17.28
N ILE A 117 7.40 -14.07 18.58
CA ILE A 117 8.33 -15.01 19.20
C ILE A 117 7.57 -16.29 19.49
N ASP A 118 8.08 -17.45 19.05
CA ASP A 118 7.51 -18.73 19.41
C ASP A 118 7.48 -18.88 20.95
N GLU A 119 6.28 -19.16 21.49
CA GLU A 119 6.11 -19.30 22.94
C GLU A 119 6.98 -20.42 23.53
N LYS A 120 7.21 -21.50 22.78
CA LYS A 120 8.07 -22.60 23.20
C LYS A 120 9.54 -22.14 23.28
N ALA A 121 9.98 -21.34 22.31
CA ALA A 121 11.32 -20.76 22.33
C ALA A 121 11.47 -19.73 23.46
N LYS A 122 10.44 -18.92 23.72
CA LYS A 122 10.40 -17.99 24.85
C LYS A 122 10.49 -18.72 26.20
N LEU A 123 9.73 -19.79 26.39
CA LEU A 123 9.78 -20.61 27.59
C LEU A 123 11.13 -21.31 27.76
N TYR A 124 11.73 -21.75 26.66
CA TYR A 124 13.08 -22.33 26.67
C TYR A 124 14.15 -21.31 27.09
N MET A 125 14.07 -20.09 26.59
CA MET A 125 14.97 -18.99 26.99
C MET A 125 14.80 -18.66 28.47
N ILE A 126 13.59 -18.45 28.96
CA ILE A 126 13.30 -18.17 30.36
C ILE A 126 13.81 -19.31 31.29
N ARG A 127 13.60 -20.56 30.88
CA ARG A 127 14.03 -21.73 31.65
C ARG A 127 15.53 -21.90 31.71
N ASN A 128 16.25 -21.49 30.67
CA ASN A 128 17.70 -21.60 30.57
C ASN A 128 18.45 -20.36 31.08
N GLU A 129 17.81 -19.20 31.07
CA GLU A 129 18.38 -17.95 31.62
C GLU A 129 18.15 -17.80 33.13
N TYR A 130 17.18 -18.57 33.72
CA TYR A 130 16.82 -18.51 35.13
C TYR A 130 16.93 -19.83 35.92
N PRO A 131 18.06 -20.51 35.90
CA PRO A 131 18.44 -21.39 36.99
C PRO A 131 19.56 -20.72 37.78
N GLY A 132 19.18 -19.81 38.73
CA GLY A 132 20.02 -19.38 39.83
C GLY A 132 21.49 -19.04 39.54
N GLY A 133 21.72 -17.82 38.98
CA GLY A 133 23.06 -17.21 38.99
C GLY A 133 23.77 -17.16 37.64
N SER A 134 23.98 -15.94 37.22
CA SER A 134 25.00 -15.43 36.30
C SER A 134 25.91 -16.46 35.61
N LYS A 135 25.50 -16.97 34.46
CA LYS A 135 26.47 -17.42 33.47
C LYS A 135 26.69 -16.29 32.47
N LYS A 136 27.87 -15.67 32.54
CA LYS A 136 28.35 -14.73 31.51
C LYS A 136 28.10 -15.32 30.12
N LEU A 137 27.46 -14.55 29.27
CA LEU A 137 27.42 -14.77 27.83
C LEU A 137 28.87 -14.82 27.32
N THR A 138 29.46 -15.99 27.28
CA THR A 138 30.68 -16.20 26.52
C THR A 138 30.29 -16.28 25.06
N SER A 139 30.92 -15.42 24.27
CA SER A 139 30.78 -15.24 22.82
C SER A 139 31.19 -16.47 22.01
N ASN A 140 30.56 -17.61 22.22
CA ASN A 140 30.81 -18.82 21.46
C ASN A 140 29.53 -19.23 20.70
N TRP A 141 29.23 -18.50 19.65
CA TRP A 141 28.14 -18.77 18.71
C TRP A 141 28.33 -20.08 17.88
N ARG A 142 29.40 -20.82 18.12
CA ARG A 142 29.66 -22.11 17.47
C ARG A 142 29.23 -23.27 18.37
N GLY A 143 27.93 -23.53 18.41
CA GLY A 143 27.46 -24.72 19.10
C GLY A 143 26.12 -24.65 19.81
N ALA A 144 25.43 -23.51 19.75
CA ALA A 144 24.09 -23.42 20.30
C ALA A 144 23.12 -24.09 19.32
N ALA A 145 22.59 -25.23 19.71
CA ALA A 145 21.52 -25.90 19.02
C ALA A 145 20.34 -24.92 18.83
N ARG A 146 20.02 -24.66 17.57
CA ARG A 146 18.82 -24.00 17.05
C ARG A 146 18.46 -22.68 17.76
N ALA A 147 18.86 -21.61 17.12
CA ALA A 147 18.27 -20.29 17.36
C ALA A 147 16.74 -20.41 17.34
N PRO A 148 16.03 -19.64 18.19
CA PRO A 148 14.58 -19.59 18.14
C PRO A 148 14.15 -19.22 16.72
N MET A 149 13.31 -20.05 16.10
CA MET A 149 12.79 -19.77 14.78
C MET A 149 11.86 -18.58 14.88
N ILE A 150 12.19 -17.54 14.16
CA ILE A 150 11.28 -16.43 13.90
C ILE A 150 10.31 -16.95 12.85
N HIS A 151 9.04 -17.10 13.21
CA HIS A 151 7.98 -17.43 12.27
C HIS A 151 7.55 -16.12 11.59
N PHE A 152 7.54 -16.14 10.26
CA PHE A 152 6.94 -15.09 9.46
C PHE A 152 5.60 -15.64 8.97
N ASP A 153 4.50 -15.13 9.53
CA ASP A 153 3.18 -15.35 8.96
C ASP A 153 2.96 -14.26 7.91
N ILE A 154 2.80 -14.68 6.67
CA ILE A 154 2.43 -13.81 5.54
C ILE A 154 0.98 -14.15 5.25
N ASP A 155 0.07 -13.25 5.64
CA ASP A 155 -1.34 -13.27 5.25
C ASP A 155 -1.55 -12.81 3.82
#